data_ec1b968d907d577eb49c84f3e2f97ad8
#
_entry.id   ec1b968d907d577eb49c84f3e2f97ad8
#
_cell.length_a   1.000
_cell.length_b   1.000
_cell.length_c   1.000
_cell.angle_alpha   90.00
_cell.angle_beta   90.00
_cell.angle_gamma   90.00
#
_symmetry.space_group_name_H-M   'P 1'
#
loop_
_entity.id
_entity.type
_entity.pdbx_description
1 polymer ?
#
loop_
_entity_poly.entity_id
_entity_poly.type
_entity_poly.pdbx_seq_one_letter_code
_entity_poly.pdbx_strand_id
1 'polypeptide(L)'
;YVLSYEDLINKGKEINSNDKSELENRIKSVKSDSLACLIFTSGTTGNPKGVMLTHENVLFTLQSLIEQSVSLSTNPRIVSYLPMAHIAARLTDHYQSIFRKGQLFPVPVLEDMATALPTIKPTLFFAVPRVWERFQSGLINKINESDKKDLALKAIDNGLERVEYEQRGETPPLGVRIKDAIFNKLVFERSFKVGLGLDNSEVFITAAAPMNPDVQKWFHAIHIDVAEVYGMTEDTGPATFCVPSFANSYFNSLLKSNN
;
A
#
# COMPACT_ATOMS: atom_id res chain seq x y z
N TYR A 1 34.56 13.89 1.02
CA TYR A 1 33.99 15.23 1.20
C TYR A 1 32.52 15.06 1.56
N VAL A 2 32.09 15.61 2.69
CA VAL A 2 30.67 15.70 3.09
C VAL A 2 30.25 17.14 2.81
N LEU A 3 29.21 17.30 1.98
CA LEU A 3 28.59 18.59 1.71
C LEU A 3 27.28 18.67 2.48
N SER A 4 26.95 19.84 3.02
CA SER A 4 25.60 20.10 3.52
C SER A 4 24.60 20.14 2.33
N TYR A 5 23.31 19.98 2.62
CA TYR A 5 22.27 20.12 1.59
C TYR A 5 22.29 21.52 0.97
N GLU A 6 22.53 22.55 1.76
CA GLU A 6 22.60 23.93 1.30
C GLU A 6 23.79 24.17 0.38
N ASP A 7 24.99 23.64 0.71
CA ASP A 7 26.17 23.70 -0.15
C ASP A 7 25.92 23.00 -1.47
N LEU A 8 25.24 21.84 -1.48
CA LEU A 8 24.87 21.12 -2.70
C LEU A 8 23.96 21.95 -3.58
N ILE A 9 22.94 22.59 -3.04
CA ILE A 9 22.02 23.47 -3.76
C ILE A 9 22.76 24.68 -4.36
N ASN A 10 23.61 25.33 -3.57
CA ASN A 10 24.38 26.49 -4.01
C ASN A 10 25.33 26.11 -5.17
N LYS A 11 26.02 24.99 -5.06
CA LYS A 11 26.88 24.46 -6.13
C LYS A 11 26.08 24.12 -7.38
N GLY A 12 24.89 23.54 -7.22
CA GLY A 12 23.99 23.26 -8.35
C GLY A 12 23.53 24.54 -9.07
N LYS A 13 23.19 25.59 -8.32
CA LYS A 13 22.85 26.91 -8.90
C LYS A 13 24.01 27.52 -9.67
N GLU A 14 25.22 27.44 -9.13
CA GLU A 14 26.43 27.94 -9.78
C GLU A 14 26.68 27.22 -11.12
N ILE A 15 26.64 25.88 -11.13
CA ILE A 15 26.82 25.08 -12.34
C ILE A 15 25.75 25.44 -13.37
N ASN A 16 24.48 25.48 -12.98
CA ASN A 16 23.37 25.78 -13.88
C ASN A 16 23.39 27.23 -14.42
N SER A 17 23.97 28.18 -13.68
CA SER A 17 24.16 29.54 -14.18
C SER A 17 25.26 29.64 -15.24
N ASN A 18 26.30 28.81 -15.14
CA ASN A 18 27.43 28.77 -16.04
C ASN A 18 27.15 27.97 -17.32
N ASP A 19 26.40 26.85 -17.20
CA ASP A 19 26.01 26.01 -18.33
C ASP A 19 24.60 25.42 -18.12
N LYS A 20 23.59 26.07 -18.71
CA LYS A 20 22.19 25.61 -18.68
C LYS A 20 21.97 24.33 -19.50
N SER A 21 22.85 24.03 -20.46
CA SER A 21 22.69 22.86 -21.32
C SER A 21 23.10 21.55 -20.62
N GLU A 22 23.91 21.61 -19.58
CA GLU A 22 24.45 20.44 -18.90
C GLU A 22 23.31 19.54 -18.33
N LEU A 23 22.33 20.14 -17.64
CA LEU A 23 21.18 19.40 -17.11
C LEU A 23 20.36 18.79 -18.24
N GLU A 24 20.07 19.54 -19.29
CA GLU A 24 19.31 19.03 -20.43
C GLU A 24 20.03 17.88 -21.14
N ASN A 25 21.34 17.98 -21.29
CA ASN A 25 22.17 16.93 -21.94
C ASN A 25 22.16 15.66 -21.06
N ARG A 26 22.25 15.79 -19.75
CA ARG A 26 22.12 14.66 -18.82
C ARG A 26 20.76 14.00 -18.90
N ILE A 27 19.67 14.79 -18.89
CA ILE A 27 18.31 14.27 -19.04
C ILE A 27 18.16 13.50 -20.37
N LYS A 28 18.65 14.08 -21.48
CA LYS A 28 18.60 13.44 -22.81
C LYS A 28 19.46 12.17 -22.90
N SER A 29 20.51 12.05 -22.11
CA SER A 29 21.39 10.89 -22.10
C SER A 29 20.83 9.69 -21.33
N VAL A 30 19.81 9.88 -20.49
CA VAL A 30 19.18 8.80 -19.73
C VAL A 30 18.40 7.87 -20.68
N LYS A 31 18.67 6.58 -20.58
CA LYS A 31 18.00 5.51 -21.31
C LYS A 31 17.22 4.61 -20.35
N SER A 32 16.38 3.75 -20.88
CA SER A 32 15.60 2.79 -20.08
C SER A 32 16.48 1.84 -19.26
N ASP A 33 17.62 1.44 -19.82
CA ASP A 33 18.63 0.57 -19.17
C ASP A 33 19.59 1.33 -18.24
N SER A 34 19.51 2.66 -18.19
CA SER A 34 20.31 3.46 -17.26
C SER A 34 19.94 3.16 -15.81
N LEU A 35 20.94 3.21 -14.93
CA LEU A 35 20.74 3.01 -13.49
C LEU A 35 19.83 4.10 -12.89
N ALA A 36 18.69 3.69 -12.33
CA ALA A 36 17.77 4.59 -11.64
C ALA A 36 18.15 4.75 -10.17
N CYS A 37 18.47 3.64 -9.48
CA CYS A 37 18.96 3.69 -8.10
C CYS A 37 19.72 2.42 -7.71
N LEU A 38 20.48 2.56 -6.60
CA LEU A 38 21.11 1.45 -5.88
C LEU A 38 20.43 1.33 -4.52
N ILE A 39 20.00 0.11 -4.17
CA ILE A 39 19.47 -0.21 -2.86
C ILE A 39 20.34 -1.29 -2.24
N PHE A 40 20.93 -0.99 -1.09
CA PHE A 40 21.77 -1.94 -0.38
C PHE A 40 20.93 -2.85 0.50
N THR A 41 21.09 -4.17 0.30
CA THR A 41 20.44 -5.20 1.11
C THR A 41 21.47 -5.85 2.04
N SER A 42 21.04 -6.21 3.24
CA SER A 42 21.94 -6.79 4.26
C SER A 42 22.47 -8.18 3.92
N GLY A 43 22.03 -8.80 2.83
CA GLY A 43 22.47 -10.13 2.40
C GLY A 43 22.56 -11.16 3.55
N THR A 44 22.36 -12.43 3.28
CA THR A 44 22.46 -13.49 4.31
C THR A 44 23.91 -13.81 4.71
N THR A 45 24.88 -13.34 3.97
CA THR A 45 26.30 -13.78 4.12
C THR A 45 27.29 -12.65 3.81
N GLY A 46 27.46 -11.68 4.72
CA GLY A 46 28.57 -10.74 4.59
C GLY A 46 28.20 -9.27 4.40
N ASN A 47 29.02 -8.53 3.67
CA ASN A 47 28.82 -7.10 3.44
C ASN A 47 27.55 -6.81 2.63
N PRO A 48 26.86 -5.69 2.89
CA PRO A 48 25.69 -5.28 2.12
C PRO A 48 25.97 -5.26 0.61
N LYS A 49 25.05 -5.82 -0.17
CA LYS A 49 25.12 -5.82 -1.63
C LYS A 49 24.23 -4.75 -2.21
N GLY A 50 24.73 -3.99 -3.17
CA GLY A 50 23.97 -2.97 -3.88
C GLY A 50 23.17 -3.59 -5.02
N VAL A 51 21.84 -3.63 -4.89
CA VAL A 51 20.94 -4.03 -5.96
C VAL A 51 20.81 -2.88 -6.94
N MET A 52 21.11 -3.14 -8.22
CA MET A 52 21.06 -2.16 -9.30
C MET A 52 19.67 -2.18 -9.95
N LEU A 53 18.92 -1.11 -9.82
CA LEU A 53 17.61 -0.97 -10.45
C LEU A 53 17.71 0.02 -11.61
N THR A 54 17.28 -0.40 -12.79
CA THR A 54 17.21 0.47 -13.98
C THR A 54 15.88 1.22 -14.03
N HIS A 55 15.79 2.23 -14.87
CA HIS A 55 14.52 2.92 -15.14
C HIS A 55 13.48 1.96 -15.71
N GLU A 56 13.89 1.02 -16.56
CA GLU A 56 13.02 0.01 -17.15
C GLU A 56 12.41 -0.92 -16.08
N ASN A 57 13.22 -1.42 -15.13
CA ASN A 57 12.72 -2.24 -14.02
C ASN A 57 11.61 -1.53 -13.25
N VAL A 58 11.84 -0.27 -12.89
CA VAL A 58 10.87 0.54 -12.14
C VAL A 58 9.59 0.76 -12.95
N LEU A 59 9.71 1.17 -14.21
CA LEU A 59 8.56 1.46 -15.07
C LEU A 59 7.76 0.19 -15.38
N PHE A 60 8.42 -0.93 -15.65
CA PHE A 60 7.78 -2.23 -15.87
C PHE A 60 6.94 -2.64 -14.66
N THR A 61 7.53 -2.55 -13.45
CA THR A 61 6.81 -2.91 -12.22
C THR A 61 5.60 -2.00 -11.99
N LEU A 62 5.74 -0.68 -12.17
CA LEU A 62 4.63 0.26 -12.02
C LEU A 62 3.51 -0.01 -13.04
N GLN A 63 3.86 -0.28 -14.29
CA GLN A 63 2.89 -0.60 -15.34
C GLN A 63 2.19 -1.92 -15.07
N SER A 64 2.92 -2.95 -14.66
CA SER A 64 2.34 -4.26 -14.30
C SER A 64 1.33 -4.15 -13.16
N LEU A 65 1.61 -3.34 -12.14
CA LEU A 65 0.66 -3.08 -11.05
C LEU A 65 -0.64 -2.42 -11.55
N ILE A 66 -0.57 -1.57 -12.58
CA ILE A 66 -1.75 -0.97 -13.19
C ILE A 66 -2.55 -1.99 -13.98
N GLU A 67 -1.88 -2.78 -14.81
CA GLU A 67 -2.51 -3.79 -15.68
C GLU A 67 -3.19 -4.90 -14.88
N GLN A 68 -2.64 -5.23 -13.71
CA GLN A 68 -3.25 -6.18 -12.77
C GLN A 68 -4.42 -5.60 -11.97
N SER A 69 -4.96 -4.45 -12.40
CA SER A 69 -6.14 -3.82 -11.77
C SER A 69 -5.93 -3.42 -10.31
N VAL A 70 -4.70 -3.19 -9.88
CA VAL A 70 -4.43 -2.38 -8.71
C VAL A 70 -4.79 -0.94 -9.07
N SER A 71 -6.09 -0.76 -9.33
CA SER A 71 -6.64 0.49 -9.86
C SER A 71 -6.54 1.54 -8.78
N LEU A 72 -5.60 2.44 -8.97
CA LEU A 72 -5.57 3.68 -8.20
C LEU A 72 -6.22 4.77 -9.03
N SER A 73 -6.95 5.63 -8.36
CA SER A 73 -7.44 6.89 -8.93
C SER A 73 -6.29 7.66 -9.61
N THR A 74 -6.61 8.44 -10.60
CA THR A 74 -5.68 9.44 -11.13
C THR A 74 -5.39 10.45 -10.00
N ASN A 75 -4.13 10.81 -9.80
CA ASN A 75 -3.64 11.64 -8.69
C ASN A 75 -3.83 11.00 -7.29
N PRO A 76 -3.24 9.82 -7.04
CA PRO A 76 -3.37 9.16 -5.76
C PRO A 76 -2.79 10.00 -4.60
N ARG A 77 -3.40 9.85 -3.43
CA ARG A 77 -2.92 10.41 -2.17
C ARG A 77 -2.19 9.31 -1.43
N ILE A 78 -0.90 9.50 -1.19
CA ILE A 78 0.02 8.47 -0.66
C ILE A 78 0.63 8.97 0.64
N VAL A 79 0.53 8.17 1.69
CA VAL A 79 1.23 8.43 2.97
C VAL A 79 2.61 7.82 2.90
N SER A 80 3.64 8.65 3.14
CA SER A 80 5.04 8.21 3.17
C SER A 80 5.56 8.25 4.59
N TYR A 81 5.83 7.09 5.15
CA TYR A 81 6.34 6.94 6.51
C TYR A 81 7.49 5.93 6.60
N LEU A 82 7.70 5.13 5.56
CA LEU A 82 8.79 4.18 5.50
C LEU A 82 10.09 4.85 5.01
N PRO A 83 11.26 4.35 5.44
CA PRO A 83 12.54 4.85 4.94
C PRO A 83 12.69 4.65 3.43
N MET A 84 13.07 5.70 2.69
CA MET A 84 13.30 5.66 1.24
C MET A 84 14.48 4.76 0.82
N ALA A 85 15.24 4.24 1.77
CA ALA A 85 16.27 3.23 1.55
C ALA A 85 15.67 1.84 1.25
N HIS A 86 14.38 1.62 1.55
CA HIS A 86 13.69 0.36 1.30
C HIS A 86 12.92 0.42 -0.02
N ILE A 87 12.98 -0.67 -0.81
CA ILE A 87 12.31 -0.72 -2.12
C ILE A 87 10.81 -0.47 -2.04
N ALA A 88 10.15 -0.93 -0.98
CA ALA A 88 8.72 -0.71 -0.79
C ALA A 88 8.38 0.79 -0.79
N ALA A 89 9.04 1.60 0.08
CA ALA A 89 8.84 3.04 0.11
C ALA A 89 9.25 3.71 -1.21
N ARG A 90 10.36 3.26 -1.79
CA ARG A 90 10.85 3.80 -3.06
C ARG A 90 9.82 3.59 -4.17
N LEU A 91 9.20 2.41 -4.25
CA LEU A 91 8.22 2.08 -5.27
C LEU A 91 6.85 2.70 -4.96
N THR A 92 6.29 2.45 -3.76
CA THR A 92 4.91 2.84 -3.42
C THR A 92 4.75 4.34 -3.19
N ASP A 93 5.79 4.99 -2.66
CA ASP A 93 5.68 6.41 -2.32
C ASP A 93 6.30 7.27 -3.42
N HIS A 94 7.61 7.11 -3.68
CA HIS A 94 8.35 7.99 -4.56
C HIS A 94 8.00 7.76 -6.04
N TYR A 95 8.26 6.56 -6.58
CA TYR A 95 8.05 6.31 -8.01
C TYR A 95 6.57 6.30 -8.41
N GLN A 96 5.71 5.75 -7.56
CA GLN A 96 4.27 5.74 -7.79
C GLN A 96 3.69 7.16 -7.86
N SER A 97 4.11 8.05 -6.93
CA SER A 97 3.64 9.44 -6.92
C SER A 97 4.06 10.21 -8.19
N ILE A 98 5.29 10.02 -8.65
CA ILE A 98 5.77 10.63 -9.90
C ILE A 98 5.00 10.07 -11.10
N PHE A 99 4.92 8.75 -11.21
CA PHE A 99 4.31 8.08 -12.36
C PHE A 99 2.83 8.40 -12.54
N ARG A 100 2.09 8.53 -11.42
CA ARG A 100 0.65 8.81 -11.43
C ARG A 100 0.30 10.26 -11.11
N LYS A 101 1.28 11.15 -11.01
CA LYS A 101 1.07 12.56 -10.61
C LYS A 101 0.35 12.68 -9.25
N GLY A 102 0.71 11.78 -8.32
CA GLY A 102 0.10 11.69 -7.00
C GLY A 102 0.59 12.76 -6.03
N GLN A 103 -0.12 12.89 -4.92
CA GLN A 103 0.26 13.73 -3.80
C GLN A 103 0.91 12.87 -2.72
N LEU A 104 2.12 13.23 -2.31
CA LEU A 104 2.87 12.55 -1.27
C LEU A 104 2.76 13.31 0.05
N PHE A 105 2.35 12.62 1.11
CA PHE A 105 2.20 13.17 2.46
C PHE A 105 3.18 12.49 3.40
N PRO A 106 4.32 13.13 3.72
CA PRO A 106 5.29 12.56 4.64
C PRO A 106 4.77 12.59 6.09
N VAL A 107 4.88 11.43 6.76
CA VAL A 107 4.59 11.25 8.19
C VAL A 107 5.83 10.65 8.83
N PRO A 108 6.80 11.48 9.27
CA PRO A 108 8.11 11.01 9.70
C PRO A 108 8.08 10.22 11.01
N VAL A 109 7.04 10.39 11.82
CA VAL A 109 6.86 9.74 13.12
C VAL A 109 5.67 8.78 13.02
N LEU A 110 5.91 7.49 13.21
CA LEU A 110 4.88 6.45 13.04
C LEU A 110 3.71 6.62 14.03
N GLU A 111 3.99 7.14 15.21
CA GLU A 111 3.00 7.42 16.26
C GLU A 111 1.96 8.44 15.80
N ASP A 112 2.33 9.37 14.92
CA ASP A 112 1.44 10.40 14.37
C ASP A 112 0.51 9.87 13.27
N MET A 113 0.70 8.63 12.83
CA MET A 113 -0.08 8.02 11.72
C MET A 113 -1.58 8.07 12.01
N ALA A 114 -2.01 7.70 13.22
CA ALA A 114 -3.42 7.64 13.59
C ALA A 114 -4.11 9.03 13.58
N THR A 115 -3.35 10.10 13.79
CA THR A 115 -3.86 11.49 13.74
C THR A 115 -3.73 12.11 12.36
N ALA A 116 -2.74 11.69 11.58
CA ALA A 116 -2.50 12.19 10.23
C ALA A 116 -3.48 11.61 9.19
N LEU A 117 -3.77 10.32 9.27
CA LEU A 117 -4.61 9.61 8.28
C LEU A 117 -6.00 10.25 8.08
N PRO A 118 -6.77 10.66 9.12
CA PRO A 118 -8.06 11.30 8.93
C PRO A 118 -8.01 12.62 8.14
N THR A 119 -6.86 13.30 8.15
CA THR A 119 -6.63 14.53 7.37
C THR A 119 -6.13 14.21 5.97
N ILE A 120 -5.22 13.25 5.84
CA ILE A 120 -4.62 12.86 4.56
C ILE A 120 -5.62 12.11 3.69
N LYS A 121 -6.38 11.16 4.24
CA LYS A 121 -7.32 10.30 3.52
C LYS A 121 -6.67 9.67 2.28
N PRO A 122 -5.69 8.78 2.46
CA PRO A 122 -4.96 8.19 1.35
C PRO A 122 -5.88 7.37 0.45
N THR A 123 -5.57 7.31 -0.84
CA THR A 123 -6.27 6.44 -1.80
C THR A 123 -5.62 5.06 -1.88
N LEU A 124 -4.34 4.97 -1.54
CA LEU A 124 -3.60 3.73 -1.33
C LEU A 124 -2.99 3.75 0.07
N PHE A 125 -3.22 2.69 0.82
CA PHE A 125 -2.61 2.52 2.12
C PHE A 125 -1.75 1.25 2.15
N PHE A 126 -0.44 1.46 2.16
CA PHE A 126 0.56 0.41 2.35
C PHE A 126 1.03 0.42 3.80
N ALA A 127 0.97 -0.73 4.46
CA ALA A 127 1.47 -0.87 5.82
C ALA A 127 2.09 -2.25 6.07
N VAL A 128 3.14 -2.28 6.89
CA VAL A 128 3.71 -3.54 7.37
C VAL A 128 2.74 -4.20 8.37
N PRO A 129 2.78 -5.55 8.56
CA PRO A 129 1.82 -6.26 9.39
C PRO A 129 1.63 -5.68 10.79
N ARG A 130 2.71 -5.26 11.44
CA ARG A 130 2.64 -4.66 12.79
C ARG A 130 1.82 -3.36 12.86
N VAL A 131 1.72 -2.61 11.79
CA VAL A 131 0.87 -1.41 11.74
C VAL A 131 -0.60 -1.82 11.67
N TRP A 132 -0.92 -2.84 10.90
CA TRP A 132 -2.26 -3.42 10.83
C TRP A 132 -2.71 -3.98 12.19
N GLU A 133 -1.84 -4.72 12.89
CA GLU A 133 -2.11 -5.22 14.25
C GLU A 133 -2.40 -4.08 15.24
N ARG A 134 -1.63 -2.98 15.17
CA ARG A 134 -1.89 -1.80 16.00
C ARG A 134 -3.23 -1.13 15.66
N PHE A 135 -3.60 -1.07 14.40
CA PHE A 135 -4.90 -0.52 13.98
C PHE A 135 -6.05 -1.39 14.46
N GLN A 136 -5.95 -2.71 14.34
CA GLN A 136 -6.92 -3.64 14.89
C GLN A 136 -7.10 -3.43 16.41
N SER A 137 -5.99 -3.45 17.15
CA SER A 137 -6.02 -3.27 18.60
C SER A 137 -6.62 -1.91 18.99
N GLY A 138 -6.25 -0.84 18.28
CA GLY A 138 -6.79 0.49 18.51
C GLY A 138 -8.30 0.58 18.23
N LEU A 139 -8.79 -0.08 17.17
CA LEU A 139 -10.22 -0.15 16.88
C LEU A 139 -10.98 -0.97 17.91
N ILE A 140 -10.45 -2.12 18.32
CA ILE A 140 -11.07 -2.97 19.36
C ILE A 140 -11.21 -2.20 20.69
N ASN A 141 -10.17 -1.44 21.08
CA ASN A 141 -10.24 -0.61 22.28
C ASN A 141 -11.33 0.47 22.17
N LYS A 142 -11.39 1.19 21.04
CA LYS A 142 -12.46 2.18 20.79
C LYS A 142 -13.86 1.55 20.80
N ILE A 143 -14.01 0.35 20.25
CA ILE A 143 -15.28 -0.39 20.27
C ILE A 143 -15.67 -0.71 21.72
N ASN A 144 -14.72 -1.19 22.54
CA ASN A 144 -14.96 -1.55 23.93
C ASN A 144 -15.39 -0.37 24.80
N GLU A 145 -14.96 0.84 24.47
CA GLU A 145 -15.32 2.09 25.14
C GLU A 145 -16.59 2.75 24.59
N SER A 146 -17.16 2.23 23.51
CA SER A 146 -18.31 2.83 22.81
C SER A 146 -19.64 2.36 23.37
N ASP A 147 -20.62 3.26 23.48
CA ASP A 147 -22.02 2.93 23.77
C ASP A 147 -22.66 2.03 22.72
N LYS A 148 -22.06 1.90 21.53
CA LYS A 148 -22.50 1.05 20.42
C LYS A 148 -21.71 -0.25 20.30
N LYS A 149 -21.01 -0.65 21.36
CA LYS A 149 -20.17 -1.86 21.42
C LYS A 149 -20.87 -3.09 20.88
N ASP A 150 -22.06 -3.40 21.39
CA ASP A 150 -22.81 -4.61 21.00
C ASP A 150 -23.18 -4.62 19.52
N LEU A 151 -23.50 -3.46 18.95
CA LEU A 151 -23.77 -3.33 17.52
C LEU A 151 -22.51 -3.57 16.69
N ALA A 152 -21.39 -3.00 17.12
CA ALA A 152 -20.11 -3.17 16.42
C ALA A 152 -19.63 -4.62 16.46
N LEU A 153 -19.73 -5.29 17.61
CA LEU A 153 -19.37 -6.70 17.74
C LEU A 153 -20.26 -7.60 16.87
N LYS A 154 -21.59 -7.41 16.88
CA LYS A 154 -22.51 -8.14 15.99
C LYS A 154 -22.21 -7.93 14.51
N ALA A 155 -21.78 -6.73 14.14
CA ALA A 155 -21.37 -6.44 12.77
C ALA A 155 -20.09 -7.20 12.39
N ILE A 156 -19.08 -7.21 13.26
CA ILE A 156 -17.84 -7.95 13.07
C ILE A 156 -18.09 -9.45 12.98
N ASP A 157 -18.90 -10.01 13.89
CA ASP A 157 -19.24 -11.45 13.91
C ASP A 157 -19.91 -11.86 12.60
N ASN A 158 -20.87 -11.06 12.11
CA ASN A 158 -21.51 -11.32 10.81
C ASN A 158 -20.51 -11.23 9.63
N GLY A 159 -19.57 -10.29 9.69
CA GLY A 159 -18.50 -10.17 8.71
C GLY A 159 -17.55 -11.36 8.74
N LEU A 160 -17.17 -11.85 9.91
CA LEU A 160 -16.35 -13.05 10.08
C LEU A 160 -17.07 -14.29 9.53
N GLU A 161 -18.36 -14.45 9.80
CA GLU A 161 -19.21 -15.53 9.24
C GLU A 161 -19.21 -15.46 7.69
N ARG A 162 -19.38 -14.26 7.11
CA ARG A 162 -19.28 -14.05 5.66
C ARG A 162 -17.95 -14.52 5.11
N VAL A 163 -16.85 -14.09 5.70
CA VAL A 163 -15.48 -14.43 5.26
C VAL A 163 -15.23 -15.94 5.33
N GLU A 164 -15.78 -16.63 6.33
CA GLU A 164 -15.66 -18.10 6.42
C GLU A 164 -16.31 -18.84 5.24
N TYR A 165 -17.49 -18.39 4.80
CA TYR A 165 -18.11 -18.93 3.58
C TYR A 165 -17.25 -18.66 2.35
N GLU A 166 -16.76 -17.42 2.20
CA GLU A 166 -15.92 -17.02 1.08
C GLU A 166 -14.60 -17.81 1.02
N GLN A 167 -13.96 -18.06 2.17
CA GLN A 167 -12.74 -18.88 2.25
C GLN A 167 -12.97 -20.35 1.84
N ARG A 168 -14.17 -20.89 2.05
CA ARG A 168 -14.56 -22.22 1.57
C ARG A 168 -15.01 -22.24 0.09
N GLY A 169 -15.01 -21.08 -0.58
CA GLY A 169 -15.57 -20.96 -1.95
C GLY A 169 -17.09 -21.07 -1.99
N GLU A 170 -17.77 -20.89 -0.86
CA GLU A 170 -19.21 -20.99 -0.73
C GLU A 170 -19.87 -19.61 -0.76
N THR A 171 -21.10 -19.54 -1.25
CA THR A 171 -21.89 -18.30 -1.17
C THR A 171 -22.54 -18.18 0.19
N PRO A 172 -22.31 -17.07 0.95
CA PRO A 172 -22.94 -16.86 2.25
C PRO A 172 -24.48 -16.89 2.15
N PRO A 173 -25.18 -17.42 3.16
CA PRO A 173 -26.64 -17.41 3.23
C PRO A 173 -27.23 -16.00 3.05
N LEU A 174 -28.44 -15.91 2.48
CA LEU A 174 -29.08 -14.62 2.19
C LEU A 174 -29.18 -13.71 3.42
N GLY A 175 -29.48 -14.30 4.60
CA GLY A 175 -29.55 -13.55 5.86
C GLY A 175 -28.22 -12.92 6.26
N VAL A 176 -27.10 -13.63 6.08
CA VAL A 176 -25.74 -13.11 6.33
C VAL A 176 -25.44 -11.96 5.37
N ARG A 177 -25.72 -12.13 4.08
CA ARG A 177 -25.47 -11.11 3.04
C ARG A 177 -26.26 -9.83 3.25
N ILE A 178 -27.54 -9.93 3.63
CA ILE A 178 -28.37 -8.76 3.91
C ILE A 178 -27.85 -8.00 5.14
N LYS A 179 -27.56 -8.71 6.24
CA LYS A 179 -26.98 -8.10 7.43
C LYS A 179 -25.63 -7.44 7.14
N ASP A 180 -24.77 -8.13 6.38
CA ASP A 180 -23.46 -7.61 5.99
C ASP A 180 -23.58 -6.30 5.20
N ALA A 181 -24.47 -6.22 4.23
CA ALA A 181 -24.70 -4.98 3.46
C ALA A 181 -25.19 -3.82 4.35
N ILE A 182 -26.04 -4.10 5.34
CA ILE A 182 -26.52 -3.11 6.30
C ILE A 182 -25.37 -2.66 7.23
N PHE A 183 -24.63 -3.61 7.79
CA PHE A 183 -23.50 -3.31 8.67
C PHE A 183 -22.37 -2.59 7.96
N ASN A 184 -22.07 -2.98 6.72
CA ASN A 184 -21.07 -2.26 5.93
C ASN A 184 -21.42 -0.78 5.83
N LYS A 185 -22.63 -0.47 5.42
CA LYS A 185 -23.07 0.93 5.24
C LYS A 185 -23.18 1.73 6.53
N LEU A 186 -23.66 1.11 7.61
CA LEU A 186 -23.97 1.84 8.85
C LEU A 186 -22.82 1.85 9.85
N VAL A 187 -21.97 0.82 9.84
CA VAL A 187 -20.89 0.64 10.82
C VAL A 187 -19.52 0.80 10.17
N PHE A 188 -19.20 -0.02 9.16
CA PHE A 188 -17.84 -0.09 8.67
C PHE A 188 -17.43 1.15 7.85
N GLU A 189 -18.24 1.55 6.87
CA GLU A 189 -17.93 2.74 6.05
C GLU A 189 -17.97 4.03 6.87
N ARG A 190 -19.00 4.21 7.70
CA ARG A 190 -19.21 5.47 8.42
C ARG A 190 -18.37 5.63 9.69
N SER A 191 -18.00 4.53 10.34
CA SER A 191 -17.33 4.60 11.63
C SER A 191 -15.91 4.08 11.57
N PHE A 192 -15.66 2.90 10.98
CA PHE A 192 -14.33 2.29 11.02
C PHE A 192 -13.41 2.89 9.99
N LYS A 193 -13.81 2.92 8.70
CA LYS A 193 -12.98 3.51 7.65
C LYS A 193 -12.75 5.00 7.88
N VAL A 194 -13.81 5.75 8.22
CA VAL A 194 -13.70 7.18 8.53
C VAL A 194 -12.87 7.40 9.80
N GLY A 195 -13.07 6.59 10.84
CA GLY A 195 -12.33 6.69 12.10
C GLY A 195 -10.83 6.39 11.97
N LEU A 196 -10.45 5.60 10.97
CA LEU A 196 -9.06 5.35 10.59
C LEU A 196 -8.53 6.35 9.55
N GLY A 197 -9.39 7.17 8.94
CA GLY A 197 -9.03 8.03 7.81
C GLY A 197 -8.74 7.26 6.52
N LEU A 198 -9.30 6.06 6.39
CA LEU A 198 -9.13 5.16 5.24
C LEU A 198 -10.38 5.08 4.35
N ASP A 199 -11.31 6.02 4.54
CA ASP A 199 -12.57 6.10 3.79
C ASP A 199 -12.40 6.38 2.30
N ASN A 200 -11.28 6.99 1.90
CA ASN A 200 -10.93 7.20 0.49
C ASN A 200 -9.99 6.12 -0.07
N SER A 201 -9.58 5.15 0.75
CA SER A 201 -8.63 4.14 0.29
C SER A 201 -9.32 3.10 -0.60
N GLU A 202 -8.79 2.96 -1.79
CA GLU A 202 -9.22 2.00 -2.81
C GLU A 202 -8.43 0.68 -2.71
N VAL A 203 -7.18 0.78 -2.23
CA VAL A 203 -6.25 -0.35 -2.13
C VAL A 203 -5.55 -0.36 -0.77
N PHE A 204 -5.58 -1.52 -0.13
CA PHE A 204 -4.90 -1.78 1.13
C PHE A 204 -3.86 -2.86 0.93
N ILE A 205 -2.63 -2.60 1.33
CA ILE A 205 -1.50 -3.50 1.07
C ILE A 205 -0.74 -3.79 2.37
N THR A 206 -0.29 -5.04 2.49
CA THR A 206 0.71 -5.44 3.47
C THR A 206 1.86 -6.17 2.78
N ALA A 207 3.08 -5.97 3.25
CA ALA A 207 4.27 -6.65 2.76
C ALA A 207 5.41 -6.60 3.78
N ALA A 208 6.59 -7.07 3.37
CA ALA A 208 7.84 -7.13 4.11
C ALA A 208 7.91 -8.22 5.20
N ALA A 209 6.80 -8.75 5.66
CA ALA A 209 6.69 -9.92 6.52
C ALA A 209 5.31 -10.57 6.34
N PRO A 210 5.15 -11.86 6.65
CA PRO A 210 3.84 -12.51 6.65
C PRO A 210 2.89 -11.83 7.63
N MET A 211 1.65 -11.57 7.22
CA MET A 211 0.60 -11.07 8.08
C MET A 211 -0.05 -12.21 8.84
N ASN A 212 -0.41 -11.98 10.11
CA ASN A 212 -1.19 -12.95 10.87
C ASN A 212 -2.54 -13.17 10.18
N PRO A 213 -2.91 -14.42 9.80
CA PRO A 213 -4.16 -14.71 9.10
C PRO A 213 -5.42 -14.26 9.84
N ASP A 214 -5.43 -14.32 11.19
CA ASP A 214 -6.57 -13.86 11.99
C ASP A 214 -6.74 -12.35 11.92
N VAL A 215 -5.64 -11.59 11.88
CA VAL A 215 -5.66 -10.13 11.69
C VAL A 215 -6.17 -9.80 10.30
N GLN A 216 -5.69 -10.49 9.27
CA GLN A 216 -6.15 -10.30 7.89
C GLN A 216 -7.63 -10.63 7.75
N LYS A 217 -8.07 -11.78 8.28
CA LYS A 217 -9.48 -12.20 8.31
C LYS A 217 -10.37 -11.16 9.01
N TRP A 218 -9.90 -10.59 10.12
CA TRP A 218 -10.62 -9.56 10.85
C TRP A 218 -10.82 -8.28 10.01
N PHE A 219 -9.77 -7.81 9.31
CA PHE A 219 -9.90 -6.67 8.41
C PHE A 219 -10.84 -6.95 7.23
N HIS A 220 -10.76 -8.15 6.67
CA HIS A 220 -11.70 -8.63 5.64
C HIS A 220 -13.15 -8.59 6.14
N ALA A 221 -13.40 -8.99 7.40
CA ALA A 221 -14.73 -8.99 8.00
C ALA A 221 -15.35 -7.57 8.06
N ILE A 222 -14.51 -6.54 8.14
CA ILE A 222 -14.94 -5.13 8.16
C ILE A 222 -14.77 -4.42 6.80
N HIS A 223 -14.67 -5.18 5.71
CA HIS A 223 -14.50 -4.67 4.33
C HIS A 223 -13.24 -3.82 4.10
N ILE A 224 -12.18 -4.13 4.82
CA ILE A 224 -10.82 -3.65 4.53
C ILE A 224 -10.02 -4.83 3.99
N ASP A 225 -10.03 -4.98 2.67
CA ASP A 225 -9.43 -6.13 1.99
C ASP A 225 -7.93 -5.93 1.84
N VAL A 226 -7.17 -6.35 2.86
CA VAL A 226 -5.71 -6.20 2.88
C VAL A 226 -5.08 -7.24 1.97
N ALA A 227 -4.50 -6.78 0.88
CA ALA A 227 -3.76 -7.61 -0.06
C ALA A 227 -2.33 -7.86 0.45
N GLU A 228 -1.92 -9.11 0.50
CA GLU A 228 -0.55 -9.47 0.85
C GLU A 228 0.32 -9.49 -0.40
N VAL A 229 1.50 -8.86 -0.29
CA VAL A 229 2.50 -8.78 -1.35
C VAL A 229 3.77 -9.46 -0.91
N TYR A 230 4.22 -10.45 -1.68
CA TYR A 230 5.56 -11.01 -1.57
C TYR A 230 6.47 -10.37 -2.61
N GLY A 231 7.67 -9.99 -2.18
CA GLY A 231 8.66 -9.42 -3.07
C GLY A 231 9.97 -9.11 -2.37
N MET A 232 10.94 -8.68 -3.15
CA MET A 232 12.28 -8.32 -2.67
C MET A 232 12.86 -7.19 -3.51
N THR A 233 13.97 -6.63 -3.06
CA THR A 233 14.64 -5.53 -3.76
C THR A 233 15.09 -5.96 -5.16
N GLU A 234 15.55 -7.18 -5.31
CA GLU A 234 16.03 -7.77 -6.56
C GLU A 234 14.93 -7.92 -7.62
N ASP A 235 13.66 -8.03 -7.20
CA ASP A 235 12.48 -8.06 -8.07
C ASP A 235 11.89 -6.65 -8.33
N THR A 236 12.57 -5.61 -7.89
CA THR A 236 12.08 -4.21 -7.94
C THR A 236 10.82 -4.01 -7.07
N GLY A 237 10.63 -4.84 -6.05
CA GLY A 237 9.51 -4.81 -5.13
C GLY A 237 8.63 -6.04 -5.25
N PRO A 238 7.36 -5.93 -5.71
CA PRO A 238 6.41 -7.04 -5.73
C PRO A 238 6.74 -8.08 -6.81
N ALA A 239 6.94 -9.33 -6.38
CA ALA A 239 7.00 -10.49 -7.26
C ALA A 239 5.61 -11.14 -7.40
N THR A 240 4.84 -11.21 -6.31
CA THR A 240 3.46 -11.70 -6.33
C THR A 240 2.55 -10.78 -5.52
N PHE A 241 1.29 -10.71 -5.95
CA PHE A 241 0.28 -9.86 -5.35
C PHE A 241 -1.03 -10.65 -5.20
N CYS A 242 -1.47 -10.89 -3.96
CA CYS A 242 -2.74 -11.52 -3.66
C CYS A 242 -3.80 -10.47 -3.41
N VAL A 243 -4.75 -10.28 -4.35
CA VAL A 243 -5.89 -9.38 -4.16
C VAL A 243 -7.12 -10.22 -3.80
N PRO A 244 -7.57 -10.23 -2.54
CA PRO A 244 -8.62 -11.13 -2.07
C PRO A 244 -9.94 -11.02 -2.83
N SER A 245 -10.38 -9.80 -3.18
CA SER A 245 -11.64 -9.54 -3.87
C SER A 245 -11.59 -9.82 -5.38
N PHE A 246 -10.42 -9.76 -6.01
CA PHE A 246 -10.25 -10.01 -7.44
C PHE A 246 -9.90 -11.47 -7.75
N ALA A 247 -9.26 -12.20 -6.84
CA ALA A 247 -8.93 -13.61 -7.05
C ALA A 247 -10.18 -14.44 -7.38
N ASN A 248 -11.29 -14.20 -6.69
CA ASN A 248 -12.54 -14.93 -6.92
C ASN A 248 -13.21 -14.57 -8.26
N SER A 249 -13.18 -13.33 -8.71
CA SER A 249 -13.78 -12.93 -9.99
C SER A 249 -12.91 -13.34 -11.18
N TYR A 250 -11.60 -13.27 -11.06
CA TYR A 250 -10.67 -13.63 -12.13
C TYR A 250 -10.54 -15.16 -12.28
N PHE A 251 -10.45 -15.92 -11.18
CA PHE A 251 -10.49 -17.38 -11.20
C PHE A 251 -11.80 -17.89 -11.77
N ASN A 252 -12.95 -17.30 -11.40
CA ASN A 252 -14.25 -17.65 -11.96
C ASN A 252 -14.41 -17.27 -13.44
N SER A 253 -13.72 -16.22 -13.91
CA SER A 253 -13.71 -15.88 -15.35
C SER A 253 -12.81 -16.80 -16.15
N LEU A 254 -11.66 -17.21 -15.62
CA LEU A 254 -10.77 -18.20 -16.26
C LEU A 254 -11.39 -19.60 -16.32
N LEU A 255 -12.11 -20.01 -15.28
CA LEU A 255 -12.84 -21.30 -15.29
C LEU A 255 -14.02 -21.30 -16.29
N LYS A 256 -14.63 -20.12 -16.56
CA LYS A 256 -15.70 -19.99 -17.56
C LYS A 256 -15.19 -19.86 -18.99
N SER A 257 -13.95 -19.47 -19.22
CA SER A 257 -13.36 -19.37 -20.56
C SER A 257 -12.75 -20.68 -21.07
N ASN A 258 -12.62 -21.69 -20.21
CA ASN A 258 -12.08 -23.02 -20.54
C ASN A 258 -13.16 -24.13 -20.61
N ASN A 259 -14.44 -23.78 -20.59
CA ASN A 259 -15.59 -24.60 -20.93
C ASN A 259 -16.33 -23.98 -22.11
#